data_7058c4ca6a95f97a025f14f1c978c908
#
_entry.id   7058c4ca6a95f97a025f14f1c978c908
#
_cell.length_a   1.000
_cell.length_b   1.000
_cell.length_c   1.000
_cell.angle_alpha   90.00
_cell.angle_beta   90.00
_cell.angle_gamma   90.00
#
_symmetry.space_group_name_H-M   'P 1'
#
loop_
_entity.id
_entity.type
_entity.pdbx_description
1 polymer ?
#
loop_
_entity_poly.entity_id
_entity_poly.type
_entity_poly.pdbx_seq_one_letter_code
_entity_poly.pdbx_strand_id
1 'polypeptide(L)'
;DAVIVTTGGLSYPSTGSTGDGYRFAKELGHTITELSPALVPFEAKEPVCKELQGLSLRNIHAEIRNGKKVLFEEFGEMLFTHFGVSGPVLLSASSYVASTLKKGPLTLSIDLKPALSAEQLDARILRDFEEAKNKQYKNSLNHLLPAKLISVIIERSGISPEKKVNEITREERHALVCAVKD
;
A
#
# COMPACT_ATOMS: atom_id res chain seq x y z
N ASP A 1 18.80 -44.91 6.05
CA ASP A 1 18.42 -44.14 4.88
C ASP A 1 17.46 -43.02 5.32
N ALA A 2 17.49 -41.89 4.63
CA ALA A 2 16.64 -40.74 4.88
C ALA A 2 15.97 -40.28 3.58
N VAL A 3 14.74 -39.74 3.67
CA VAL A 3 14.00 -39.20 2.54
C VAL A 3 13.65 -37.74 2.85
N ILE A 4 13.94 -36.86 1.90
CA ILE A 4 13.57 -35.42 1.98
C ILE A 4 12.44 -35.17 0.99
N VAL A 5 11.29 -34.73 1.51
CA VAL A 5 10.11 -34.37 0.69
C VAL A 5 10.18 -32.90 0.31
N THR A 6 10.30 -32.63 -0.99
CA THR A 6 10.44 -31.27 -1.54
C THR A 6 9.44 -31.03 -2.68
N THR A 7 8.17 -31.39 -2.45
CA THR A 7 7.10 -31.39 -3.47
C THR A 7 6.45 -30.02 -3.69
N GLY A 8 6.92 -28.98 -3.01
CA GLY A 8 6.24 -27.68 -3.00
C GLY A 8 4.94 -27.68 -2.20
N GLY A 9 4.20 -26.59 -2.26
CA GLY A 9 2.92 -26.40 -1.59
C GLY A 9 1.71 -26.48 -2.54
N LEU A 10 0.80 -25.48 -2.45
CA LEU A 10 -0.41 -25.35 -3.29
C LEU A 10 -0.36 -24.16 -4.27
N SER A 11 0.78 -23.47 -4.33
CA SER A 11 0.95 -22.35 -5.26
C SER A 11 1.28 -22.87 -6.67
N TYR A 12 0.62 -22.33 -7.68
CA TYR A 12 0.80 -22.72 -9.09
C TYR A 12 0.63 -24.23 -9.34
N PRO A 13 -0.57 -24.80 -9.12
CA PRO A 13 -0.80 -26.25 -9.28
C PRO A 13 -0.51 -26.75 -10.71
N SER A 14 -0.56 -25.89 -11.71
CA SER A 14 -0.15 -26.19 -13.09
C SER A 14 1.33 -26.57 -13.25
N THR A 15 2.18 -26.22 -12.26
CA THR A 15 3.61 -26.57 -12.23
C THR A 15 3.89 -27.82 -11.40
N GLY A 16 2.87 -28.51 -10.91
CA GLY A 16 2.99 -29.74 -10.10
C GLY A 16 2.91 -29.51 -8.59
N SER A 17 2.70 -28.29 -8.12
CA SER A 17 2.54 -27.99 -6.68
C SER A 17 1.10 -28.25 -6.23
N THR A 18 0.71 -29.51 -6.17
CA THR A 18 -0.66 -30.00 -5.93
C THR A 18 -0.95 -30.33 -4.47
N GLY A 19 0.01 -30.12 -3.57
CA GLY A 19 -0.13 -30.40 -2.13
C GLY A 19 0.21 -31.82 -1.73
N ASP A 20 0.89 -32.60 -2.57
CA ASP A 20 1.26 -33.99 -2.28
C ASP A 20 2.06 -34.15 -0.99
N GLY A 21 2.95 -33.17 -0.67
CA GLY A 21 3.70 -33.19 0.57
C GLY A 21 2.82 -33.16 1.82
N TYR A 22 1.70 -32.43 1.78
CA TYR A 22 0.73 -32.42 2.88
C TYR A 22 0.02 -33.78 3.00
N ARG A 23 -0.31 -34.42 1.88
CA ARG A 23 -0.90 -35.76 1.87
C ARG A 23 0.06 -36.80 2.46
N PHE A 24 1.31 -36.81 2.03
CA PHE A 24 2.35 -37.71 2.54
C PHE A 24 2.57 -37.51 4.05
N ALA A 25 2.68 -36.28 4.50
CA ALA A 25 2.83 -35.98 5.92
C ALA A 25 1.64 -36.48 6.74
N LYS A 26 0.40 -36.31 6.25
CA LYS A 26 -0.80 -36.83 6.92
C LYS A 26 -0.83 -38.36 6.97
N GLU A 27 -0.47 -39.03 5.88
CA GLU A 27 -0.38 -40.49 5.81
C GLU A 27 0.66 -41.04 6.79
N LEU A 28 1.73 -40.29 7.06
CA LEU A 28 2.77 -40.60 8.05
C LEU A 28 2.38 -40.23 9.49
N GLY A 29 1.16 -39.79 9.73
CA GLY A 29 0.64 -39.45 11.07
C GLY A 29 0.91 -38.03 11.55
N HIS A 30 1.42 -37.14 10.72
CA HIS A 30 1.60 -35.74 11.08
C HIS A 30 0.28 -34.94 11.00
N THR A 31 0.13 -33.98 11.88
CA THR A 31 -0.98 -33.02 11.83
C THR A 31 -0.64 -31.87 10.86
N ILE A 32 -1.52 -31.65 9.90
CA ILE A 32 -1.41 -30.51 9.00
C ILE A 32 -2.27 -29.37 9.55
N THR A 33 -1.63 -28.25 9.88
CA THR A 33 -2.33 -27.02 10.31
C THR A 33 -3.10 -26.41 9.15
N GLU A 34 -4.07 -25.54 9.45
CA GLU A 34 -4.83 -24.85 8.42
C GLU A 34 -3.89 -24.03 7.50
N LEU A 35 -4.01 -24.27 6.20
CA LEU A 35 -3.23 -23.56 5.20
C LEU A 35 -3.81 -22.15 4.99
N SER A 36 -2.92 -21.17 4.90
CA SER A 36 -3.28 -19.79 4.63
C SER A 36 -2.41 -19.23 3.50
N PRO A 37 -2.93 -18.30 2.67
CA PRO A 37 -2.13 -17.61 1.68
C PRO A 37 -0.94 -16.89 2.32
N ALA A 38 0.22 -16.92 1.65
CA ALA A 38 1.40 -16.17 2.03
C ALA A 38 2.10 -15.66 0.77
N LEU A 39 2.72 -14.50 0.84
CA LEU A 39 3.35 -13.81 -0.28
C LEU A 39 2.39 -13.60 -1.47
N VAL A 40 1.17 -13.17 -1.16
CA VAL A 40 0.11 -12.90 -2.14
C VAL A 40 -0.31 -11.42 -2.10
N PRO A 41 -0.80 -10.86 -3.22
CA PRO A 41 -1.35 -9.51 -3.23
C PRO A 41 -2.66 -9.43 -2.45
N PHE A 42 -3.09 -8.20 -2.15
CA PHE A 42 -4.37 -7.91 -1.50
C PHE A 42 -5.38 -7.37 -2.49
N GLU A 43 -6.62 -7.80 -2.36
CA GLU A 43 -7.77 -7.15 -2.98
C GLU A 43 -8.17 -5.92 -2.15
N ALA A 44 -8.45 -4.80 -2.82
CA ALA A 44 -8.93 -3.58 -2.19
C ALA A 44 -10.38 -3.32 -2.58
N LYS A 45 -11.15 -2.76 -1.65
CA LYS A 45 -12.54 -2.35 -1.90
C LYS A 45 -12.61 -1.01 -2.62
N GLU A 46 -11.61 -0.18 -2.44
CA GLU A 46 -11.55 1.18 -2.95
C GLU A 46 -11.26 1.17 -4.47
N PRO A 47 -12.13 1.84 -5.26
CA PRO A 47 -11.97 1.90 -6.71
C PRO A 47 -10.68 2.60 -7.16
N VAL A 48 -10.10 3.44 -6.32
CA VAL A 48 -8.85 4.18 -6.57
C VAL A 48 -7.69 3.27 -6.94
N CYS A 49 -7.65 2.03 -6.44
CA CYS A 49 -6.60 1.07 -6.82
C CYS A 49 -6.61 0.77 -8.32
N LYS A 50 -7.81 0.69 -8.93
CA LYS A 50 -7.98 0.46 -10.37
C LYS A 50 -7.52 1.68 -11.19
N GLU A 51 -7.79 2.89 -10.71
CA GLU A 51 -7.34 4.13 -11.35
C GLU A 51 -5.81 4.25 -11.33
N LEU A 52 -5.22 3.83 -10.23
CA LEU A 52 -3.77 3.83 -10.03
C LEU A 52 -3.06 2.60 -10.60
N GLN A 53 -3.75 1.69 -11.26
CA GLN A 53 -3.18 0.46 -11.81
C GLN A 53 -1.85 0.71 -12.54
N GLY A 54 -0.83 -0.09 -12.19
CA GLY A 54 0.51 -0.02 -12.76
C GLY A 54 1.40 1.07 -12.14
N LEU A 55 0.90 1.86 -11.19
CA LEU A 55 1.73 2.79 -10.44
C LEU A 55 2.50 2.04 -9.37
N SER A 56 3.83 2.07 -9.46
CA SER A 56 4.73 1.64 -8.38
C SER A 56 5.10 2.83 -7.51
N LEU A 57 4.98 2.67 -6.21
CA LEU A 57 5.47 3.63 -5.22
C LEU A 57 6.73 3.10 -4.58
N ARG A 58 7.77 3.93 -4.54
CA ARG A 58 9.06 3.63 -3.91
C ARG A 58 9.27 4.50 -2.69
N ASN A 59 10.01 3.95 -1.72
CA ASN A 59 10.35 4.68 -0.50
C ASN A 59 9.11 5.18 0.26
N ILE A 60 8.09 4.35 0.36
CA ILE A 60 6.90 4.60 1.18
C ILE A 60 7.01 3.85 2.50
N HIS A 61 6.25 4.27 3.49
CA HIS A 61 5.98 3.49 4.68
C HIS A 61 4.52 3.03 4.64
N ALA A 62 4.31 1.74 4.71
CA ALA A 62 2.97 1.14 4.69
C ALA A 62 2.66 0.52 6.04
N GLU A 63 1.45 0.78 6.54
CA GLU A 63 0.92 0.17 7.76
C GLU A 63 -0.38 -0.57 7.45
N ILE A 64 -0.51 -1.80 7.95
CA ILE A 64 -1.79 -2.53 7.93
C ILE A 64 -2.36 -2.55 9.33
N ARG A 65 -3.60 -2.07 9.45
CA ARG A 65 -4.28 -1.85 10.73
C ARG A 65 -5.59 -2.64 10.84
N ASN A 66 -5.90 -3.08 12.06
CA ASN A 66 -7.25 -3.51 12.46
C ASN A 66 -7.78 -2.50 13.48
N GLY A 67 -8.59 -1.57 13.03
CA GLY A 67 -8.97 -0.40 13.83
C GLY A 67 -7.74 0.43 14.23
N LYS A 68 -7.49 0.55 15.54
CA LYS A 68 -6.33 1.30 16.07
C LYS A 68 -5.04 0.48 16.18
N LYS A 69 -5.13 -0.85 16.01
CA LYS A 69 -3.99 -1.74 16.19
C LYS A 69 -3.23 -1.91 14.88
N VAL A 70 -1.96 -1.53 14.87
CA VAL A 70 -1.02 -1.85 13.78
C VAL A 70 -0.67 -3.34 13.88
N LEU A 71 -0.87 -4.06 12.78
CA LEU A 71 -0.57 -5.48 12.64
C LEU A 71 0.74 -5.73 11.90
N PHE A 72 1.07 -4.83 11.00
CA PHE A 72 2.27 -4.88 10.18
C PHE A 72 2.62 -3.47 9.74
N GLU A 73 3.91 -3.15 9.72
CA GLU A 73 4.44 -1.91 9.15
C GLU A 73 5.81 -2.18 8.52
N GLU A 74 6.07 -1.57 7.39
CA GLU A 74 7.36 -1.70 6.70
C GLU A 74 7.61 -0.53 5.76
N PHE A 75 8.88 -0.15 5.64
CA PHE A 75 9.37 0.79 4.63
C PHE A 75 9.78 0.03 3.37
N GLY A 76 9.36 0.49 2.19
CA GLY A 76 9.77 -0.15 0.94
C GLY A 76 8.97 0.27 -0.28
N GLU A 77 8.65 -0.70 -1.13
CA GLU A 77 7.97 -0.49 -2.41
C GLU A 77 6.63 -1.23 -2.44
N MET A 78 5.65 -0.62 -3.11
CA MET A 78 4.36 -1.23 -3.42
C MET A 78 3.92 -0.94 -4.86
N LEU A 79 2.96 -1.72 -5.33
CA LEU A 79 2.39 -1.62 -6.67
C LEU A 79 0.87 -1.63 -6.59
N PHE A 80 0.21 -0.69 -7.28
CA PHE A 80 -1.22 -0.75 -7.53
C PHE A 80 -1.55 -1.67 -8.70
N THR A 81 -2.54 -2.55 -8.50
CA THR A 81 -3.07 -3.47 -9.51
C THR A 81 -4.52 -3.13 -9.84
N HIS A 82 -5.09 -3.78 -10.85
CA HIS A 82 -6.50 -3.57 -11.22
C HIS A 82 -7.51 -4.05 -10.16
N PHE A 83 -7.08 -4.87 -9.21
CA PHE A 83 -7.93 -5.41 -8.14
C PHE A 83 -7.51 -4.95 -6.73
N GLY A 84 -6.38 -4.28 -6.58
CA GLY A 84 -5.91 -3.88 -5.26
C GLY A 84 -4.43 -3.51 -5.26
N VAL A 85 -3.66 -4.09 -4.32
CA VAL A 85 -2.27 -3.72 -4.06
C VAL A 85 -1.36 -4.94 -3.95
N SER A 86 -0.11 -4.76 -4.38
CA SER A 86 0.95 -5.77 -4.40
C SER A 86 2.31 -5.11 -4.15
N GLY A 87 3.38 -5.81 -4.48
CA GLY A 87 4.76 -5.34 -4.30
C GLY A 87 5.40 -5.91 -3.05
N PRO A 88 6.72 -5.73 -2.87
CA PRO A 88 7.49 -6.43 -1.84
C PRO A 88 6.91 -6.29 -0.44
N VAL A 89 6.62 -5.05 0.00
CA VAL A 89 6.06 -4.76 1.32
C VAL A 89 4.71 -5.46 1.53
N LEU A 90 3.82 -5.40 0.53
CA LEU A 90 2.47 -5.98 0.66
C LEU A 90 2.51 -7.52 0.59
N LEU A 91 3.38 -8.09 -0.22
CA LEU A 91 3.59 -9.53 -0.25
C LEU A 91 4.10 -10.05 1.10
N SER A 92 5.09 -9.38 1.71
CA SER A 92 5.55 -9.69 3.06
C SER A 92 4.39 -9.60 4.07
N ALA A 93 3.66 -8.48 4.05
CA ALA A 93 2.53 -8.23 4.95
C ALA A 93 1.48 -9.36 4.93
N SER A 94 1.22 -9.96 3.76
CA SER A 94 0.19 -10.98 3.61
C SER A 94 0.43 -12.19 4.52
N SER A 95 1.69 -12.55 4.76
CA SER A 95 2.06 -13.65 5.66
C SER A 95 1.72 -13.37 7.13
N TYR A 96 1.74 -12.10 7.53
CA TYR A 96 1.46 -11.68 8.91
C TYR A 96 -0.02 -11.49 9.19
N VAL A 97 -0.78 -10.99 8.20
CA VAL A 97 -2.16 -10.55 8.45
C VAL A 97 -3.24 -11.53 7.93
N ALA A 98 -2.86 -12.59 7.21
CA ALA A 98 -3.80 -13.53 6.57
C ALA A 98 -4.87 -14.07 7.54
N SER A 99 -4.49 -14.46 8.75
CA SER A 99 -5.42 -14.99 9.77
C SER A 99 -6.41 -13.92 10.28
N THR A 100 -5.96 -12.67 10.37
CA THR A 100 -6.81 -11.55 10.81
C THR A 100 -7.73 -11.11 9.69
N LEU A 101 -7.24 -11.09 8.44
CA LEU A 101 -8.03 -10.73 7.26
C LEU A 101 -9.23 -11.67 7.03
N LYS A 102 -9.11 -12.95 7.41
CA LYS A 102 -10.24 -13.90 7.41
C LYS A 102 -11.41 -13.44 8.30
N LYS A 103 -11.14 -12.63 9.33
CA LYS A 103 -12.15 -12.15 10.29
C LYS A 103 -12.84 -10.86 9.85
N GLY A 104 -12.29 -10.16 8.89
CA GLY A 104 -12.84 -8.90 8.37
C GLY A 104 -11.80 -8.06 7.64
N PRO A 105 -12.25 -6.96 7.01
CA PRO A 105 -11.37 -6.06 6.27
C PRO A 105 -10.37 -5.37 7.19
N LEU A 106 -9.19 -5.09 6.65
CA LEU A 106 -8.14 -4.31 7.29
C LEU A 106 -7.96 -2.99 6.54
N THR A 107 -7.34 -2.03 7.20
CA THR A 107 -7.00 -0.73 6.59
C THR A 107 -5.53 -0.70 6.25
N LEU A 108 -5.21 -0.29 5.02
CA LEU A 108 -3.85 0.04 4.58
C LEU A 108 -3.68 1.56 4.62
N SER A 109 -2.73 2.04 5.38
CA SER A 109 -2.28 3.44 5.42
C SER A 109 -0.92 3.54 4.73
N ILE A 110 -0.72 4.58 3.93
CA ILE A 110 0.48 4.74 3.11
C ILE A 110 1.07 6.14 3.30
N ASP A 111 2.16 6.24 4.04
CA ASP A 111 2.96 7.47 4.06
C ASP A 111 3.82 7.56 2.79
N LEU A 112 3.51 8.51 1.93
CA LEU A 112 4.19 8.72 0.65
C LEU A 112 5.53 9.44 0.80
N LYS A 113 5.83 10.03 1.95
CA LYS A 113 7.06 10.81 2.24
C LYS A 113 7.58 10.52 3.65
N PRO A 114 7.92 9.26 3.99
CA PRO A 114 8.29 8.89 5.36
C PRO A 114 9.59 9.54 5.85
N ALA A 115 10.45 9.97 4.96
CA ALA A 115 11.68 10.68 5.32
C ALA A 115 11.45 12.11 5.84
N LEU A 116 10.24 12.66 5.71
CA LEU A 116 9.89 14.00 6.16
C LEU A 116 8.87 13.91 7.29
N SER A 117 9.08 14.66 8.39
CA SER A 117 8.00 14.90 9.36
C SER A 117 6.88 15.72 8.73
N ALA A 118 5.72 15.80 9.38
CA ALA A 118 4.60 16.63 8.90
C ALA A 118 5.01 18.11 8.76
N GLU A 119 5.79 18.63 9.70
CA GLU A 119 6.30 20.01 9.69
C GLU A 119 7.31 20.24 8.56
N GLN A 120 8.20 19.25 8.33
CA GLN A 120 9.18 19.32 7.24
C GLN A 120 8.50 19.24 5.88
N LEU A 121 7.46 18.42 5.75
CA LEU A 121 6.65 18.32 4.54
C LEU A 121 5.88 19.61 4.29
N ASP A 122 5.26 20.21 5.31
CA ASP A 122 4.58 21.51 5.22
C ASP A 122 5.54 22.62 4.75
N ALA A 123 6.73 22.69 5.35
CA ALA A 123 7.75 23.66 4.95
C ALA A 123 8.23 23.46 3.50
N ARG A 124 8.31 22.22 3.03
CA ARG A 124 8.63 21.91 1.63
C ARG A 124 7.50 22.36 0.70
N ILE A 125 6.26 22.01 1.03
CA ILE A 125 5.08 22.41 0.24
C ILE A 125 5.02 23.94 0.12
N LEU A 126 5.29 24.68 1.21
CA LEU A 126 5.36 26.14 1.16
C LEU A 126 6.38 26.65 0.15
N ARG A 127 7.58 26.07 0.12
CA ARG A 127 8.61 26.47 -0.86
C ARG A 127 8.17 26.17 -2.30
N ASP A 128 7.65 24.96 -2.54
CA ASP A 128 7.17 24.55 -3.86
C ASP A 128 6.01 25.48 -4.32
N PHE A 129 5.16 25.93 -3.40
CA PHE A 129 4.07 26.85 -3.66
C PHE A 129 4.55 28.30 -3.92
N GLU A 130 5.58 28.77 -3.26
CA GLU A 130 6.21 30.05 -3.54
C GLU A 130 6.73 30.14 -4.98
N GLU A 131 7.34 29.06 -5.47
CA GLU A 131 7.81 28.97 -6.86
C GLU A 131 6.66 28.86 -7.87
N ALA A 132 5.50 28.39 -7.43
CA ALA A 132 4.33 28.13 -8.27
C ALA A 132 3.16 29.10 -8.04
N LYS A 133 3.37 30.30 -7.45
CA LYS A 133 2.35 31.24 -6.94
C LYS A 133 1.14 31.47 -7.85
N ASN A 134 1.36 31.54 -9.14
CA ASN A 134 0.31 31.86 -10.12
C ASN A 134 -0.28 30.60 -10.78
N LYS A 135 0.21 29.41 -10.46
CA LYS A 135 -0.32 28.16 -11.01
C LYS A 135 -1.59 27.73 -10.26
N GLN A 136 -2.43 26.98 -10.96
CA GLN A 136 -3.51 26.25 -10.31
C GLN A 136 -2.97 25.09 -9.49
N TYR A 137 -3.64 24.76 -8.39
CA TYR A 137 -3.23 23.71 -7.46
C TYR A 137 -2.91 22.36 -8.15
N LYS A 138 -3.78 21.92 -9.07
CA LYS A 138 -3.57 20.69 -9.84
C LYS A 138 -2.25 20.64 -10.62
N ASN A 139 -1.67 21.79 -10.95
CA ASN A 139 -0.43 21.90 -11.72
C ASN A 139 0.81 22.16 -10.84
N SER A 140 0.64 22.22 -9.53
CA SER A 140 1.72 22.56 -8.58
C SER A 140 2.34 21.34 -7.88
N LEU A 141 1.72 20.16 -7.98
CA LEU A 141 2.13 18.96 -7.23
C LEU A 141 3.11 18.04 -7.96
N ASN A 142 3.50 18.36 -9.19
CA ASN A 142 4.33 17.51 -10.04
C ASN A 142 5.73 17.21 -9.47
N HIS A 143 6.29 18.11 -8.65
CA HIS A 143 7.58 17.91 -7.98
C HIS A 143 7.46 17.12 -6.67
N LEU A 144 6.24 16.99 -6.16
CA LEU A 144 5.96 16.29 -4.91
C LEU A 144 5.50 14.84 -5.15
N LEU A 145 4.65 14.62 -6.16
CA LEU A 145 3.93 13.37 -6.37
C LEU A 145 4.05 12.86 -7.81
N PRO A 146 3.99 11.54 -8.03
CA PRO A 146 3.77 10.95 -9.35
C PRO A 146 2.46 11.46 -9.97
N ALA A 147 2.48 11.71 -11.28
CA ALA A 147 1.34 12.31 -11.99
C ALA A 147 -0.01 11.59 -11.75
N LYS A 148 -0.02 10.26 -11.71
CA LYS A 148 -1.23 9.47 -11.43
C LYS A 148 -1.80 9.68 -10.01
N LEU A 149 -0.97 10.04 -9.02
CA LEU A 149 -1.44 10.29 -7.66
C LEU A 149 -2.03 11.68 -7.47
N ILE A 150 -1.73 12.63 -8.34
CA ILE A 150 -2.11 14.03 -8.14
C ILE A 150 -3.62 14.19 -8.02
N SER A 151 -4.41 13.55 -8.90
CA SER A 151 -5.88 13.60 -8.85
C SER A 151 -6.43 13.05 -7.53
N VAL A 152 -5.89 11.92 -7.09
CA VAL A 152 -6.32 11.26 -5.84
C VAL A 152 -5.99 12.13 -4.62
N ILE A 153 -4.81 12.71 -4.56
CA ILE A 153 -4.42 13.59 -3.45
C ILE A 153 -5.20 14.90 -3.46
N ILE A 154 -5.53 15.44 -4.63
CA ILE A 154 -6.41 16.62 -4.74
C ILE A 154 -7.79 16.29 -4.15
N GLU A 155 -8.39 15.18 -4.53
CA GLU A 155 -9.68 14.75 -4.00
C GLU A 155 -9.62 14.53 -2.47
N ARG A 156 -8.61 13.84 -1.97
CA ARG A 156 -8.43 13.57 -0.54
C ARG A 156 -8.16 14.85 0.28
N SER A 157 -7.45 15.80 -0.26
CA SER A 157 -7.18 17.08 0.41
C SER A 157 -8.41 18.01 0.47
N GLY A 158 -9.42 17.76 -0.37
CA GLY A 158 -10.61 18.61 -0.47
C GLY A 158 -10.36 19.99 -1.04
N ILE A 159 -9.16 20.26 -1.58
CA ILE A 159 -8.81 21.57 -2.17
C ILE A 159 -9.27 21.60 -3.62
N SER A 160 -9.93 22.69 -4.02
CA SER A 160 -10.34 22.88 -5.41
C SER A 160 -9.15 22.83 -6.37
N PRO A 161 -9.17 21.95 -7.41
CA PRO A 161 -8.06 21.80 -8.36
C PRO A 161 -7.72 23.08 -9.12
N GLU A 162 -8.72 23.97 -9.31
CA GLU A 162 -8.59 25.23 -10.04
C GLU A 162 -8.11 26.39 -9.15
N LYS A 163 -8.08 26.20 -7.83
CA LYS A 163 -7.65 27.22 -6.87
C LYS A 163 -6.21 27.60 -7.14
N LYS A 164 -5.92 28.92 -7.12
CA LYS A 164 -4.54 29.39 -7.24
C LYS A 164 -3.74 29.02 -6.00
N VAL A 165 -2.49 28.65 -6.19
CA VAL A 165 -1.62 28.22 -5.10
C VAL A 165 -1.44 29.28 -4.02
N ASN A 166 -1.38 30.55 -4.38
CA ASN A 166 -1.27 31.68 -3.44
C ASN A 166 -2.55 31.97 -2.62
N GLU A 167 -3.65 31.31 -2.95
CA GLU A 167 -4.93 31.39 -2.22
C GLU A 167 -5.15 30.23 -1.27
N ILE A 168 -4.26 29.22 -1.27
CA ILE A 168 -4.35 28.04 -0.40
C ILE A 168 -4.06 28.45 1.04
N THR A 169 -5.02 28.18 1.92
CA THR A 169 -4.92 28.52 3.34
C THR A 169 -3.99 27.55 4.08
N ARG A 170 -3.67 27.89 5.33
CA ARG A 170 -2.88 27.00 6.22
C ARG A 170 -3.61 25.70 6.51
N GLU A 171 -4.93 25.76 6.70
CA GLU A 171 -5.79 24.60 6.98
C GLU A 171 -5.84 23.65 5.77
N GLU A 172 -6.01 24.21 4.57
CA GLU A 172 -5.97 23.44 3.33
C GLU A 172 -4.60 22.79 3.10
N ARG A 173 -3.51 23.52 3.35
CA ARG A 173 -2.17 22.96 3.26
C ARG A 173 -1.95 21.84 4.29
N HIS A 174 -2.48 21.97 5.50
CA HIS A 174 -2.47 20.90 6.49
C HIS A 174 -3.25 19.68 6.00
N ALA A 175 -4.41 19.84 5.38
CA ALA A 175 -5.15 18.74 4.77
C ALA A 175 -4.35 18.03 3.67
N LEU A 176 -3.60 18.79 2.85
CA LEU A 176 -2.67 18.20 1.87
C LEU A 176 -1.56 17.39 2.55
N VAL A 177 -0.96 17.91 3.63
CA VAL A 177 0.06 17.19 4.39
C VAL A 177 -0.52 15.88 4.93
N CYS A 178 -1.72 15.90 5.51
CA CYS A 178 -2.40 14.69 5.99
C CYS A 178 -2.63 13.70 4.84
N ALA A 179 -3.14 14.14 3.70
CA ALA A 179 -3.40 13.27 2.55
C ALA A 179 -2.14 12.63 1.93
N VAL A 180 -0.96 13.22 2.16
CA VAL A 180 0.33 12.66 1.71
C VAL A 180 0.92 11.71 2.77
N LYS A 181 0.57 11.91 4.05
CA LYS A 181 1.11 11.13 5.17
C LYS A 181 0.25 9.93 5.55
N ASP A 182 -1.03 9.86 5.09
CA ASP A 182 -1.96 8.78 5.44
C ASP A 182 -2.91 8.41 4.27
#